data_54da8600ae8e60f21bfa4f647e07a84a
#
_entry.id   54da8600ae8e60f21bfa4f647e07a84a
#
_cell.length_a   1.000
_cell.length_b   1.000
_cell.length_c   1.000
_cell.angle_alpha   90.00
_cell.angle_beta   90.00
_cell.angle_gamma   90.00
#
_symmetry.space_group_name_H-M   'P 1'
#
loop_
_entity.id
_entity.type
_entity.pdbx_description
1 polymer ?
#
loop_
_entity_poly.entity_id
_entity_poly.type
_entity_poly.pdbx_seq_one_letter_code
_entity_poly.pdbx_strand_id
1 'polypeptide(L)'
;MSHSFRRNLLASLTLPAVLVLGTPAATAQQPVQLLGANCTAVTDQPVSEPDTDRTFVLDYPCDLKPGEDVTVILNLHGGGSSERYQRPYFPAWEFKEKYRLVVATPHSPARRWREEDDQYLHNVVNAVFGAVGEDNVRAFWLAGHSQGGATSRRIVCTEFFEDKVDGFLSLSGGRLGGAAPRSPGAGRPTQANAAPAAAPATTAATPAAPAAPAADPACDFSHIYAIGEYEITELPDSSTLAMKYQCDARVRLEDVIDTEAGRTYDSGSQNPGTREWGLLPRPGTAQVYEYPNCANGRVIADVVRMDKGHTEGLEPRIVETIIGMMTRQ
;
A
#
# COMPACT_ATOMS: atom_id res chain seq x y z
N MET A 1 -78.22 64.66 33.64
CA MET A 1 -77.51 63.53 34.28
C MET A 1 -77.23 62.53 33.20
N SER A 2 -76.01 62.50 32.68
CA SER A 2 -75.62 61.66 31.56
C SER A 2 -74.32 60.94 31.92
N HIS A 3 -74.38 59.66 32.08
CA HIS A 3 -73.21 58.82 32.30
C HIS A 3 -72.69 58.28 31.01
N SER A 4 -71.51 58.73 30.61
CA SER A 4 -70.75 58.25 29.48
C SER A 4 -69.96 57.02 29.87
N PHE A 5 -70.23 55.84 29.18
CA PHE A 5 -69.48 54.59 29.32
C PHE A 5 -68.36 54.62 28.28
N ARG A 6 -67.12 54.66 28.72
CA ARG A 6 -65.93 54.45 27.84
C ARG A 6 -65.65 52.95 27.77
N ARG A 7 -65.69 52.39 26.54
CA ARG A 7 -65.25 51.04 26.22
C ARG A 7 -63.77 51.11 25.94
N ASN A 8 -63.00 50.42 26.77
CA ASN A 8 -61.56 50.13 26.44
C ASN A 8 -61.47 48.96 25.45
N LEU A 9 -60.95 49.22 24.27
CA LEU A 9 -60.52 48.19 23.34
C LEU A 9 -59.12 47.76 23.75
N LEU A 10 -58.95 46.48 24.17
CA LEU A 10 -57.70 45.81 24.31
C LEU A 10 -57.31 45.24 22.94
N ALA A 11 -56.34 45.83 22.32
CA ALA A 11 -55.71 45.31 21.10
C ALA A 11 -54.75 44.18 21.51
N SER A 12 -55.08 42.95 21.16
CA SER A 12 -54.17 41.80 21.29
C SER A 12 -53.17 41.82 20.18
N LEU A 13 -51.91 42.12 20.50
CA LEU A 13 -50.76 41.96 19.60
C LEU A 13 -50.36 40.48 19.62
N THR A 14 -50.66 39.76 18.54
CA THR A 14 -50.10 38.43 18.26
C THR A 14 -48.73 38.62 17.57
N LEU A 15 -47.64 38.32 18.27
CA LEU A 15 -46.32 38.19 17.69
C LEU A 15 -46.23 36.87 16.89
N PRO A 16 -45.76 36.88 15.65
CA PRO A 16 -45.46 35.63 14.97
C PRO A 16 -44.20 35.00 15.59
N ALA A 17 -44.32 33.75 16.08
CA ALA A 17 -43.17 32.95 16.46
C ALA A 17 -42.38 32.57 15.20
N VAL A 18 -41.20 33.18 15.03
CA VAL A 18 -40.23 32.77 13.99
C VAL A 18 -39.59 31.46 14.46
N LEU A 19 -39.98 30.36 13.83
CA LEU A 19 -39.35 29.07 13.99
C LEU A 19 -37.99 29.11 13.31
N VAL A 20 -36.92 29.37 14.07
CA VAL A 20 -35.54 29.21 13.56
C VAL A 20 -35.27 27.73 13.49
N LEU A 21 -35.40 27.19 12.26
CA LEU A 21 -34.87 25.85 11.96
C LEU A 21 -33.35 25.94 12.03
N GLY A 22 -32.81 25.56 13.20
CA GLY A 22 -31.38 25.35 13.36
C GLY A 22 -30.94 24.24 12.40
N THR A 23 -30.13 24.56 11.40
CA THR A 23 -29.38 23.58 10.65
C THR A 23 -28.57 22.75 11.65
N PRO A 24 -28.63 21.41 11.60
CA PRO A 24 -27.75 20.60 12.43
C PRO A 24 -26.30 21.00 12.09
N ALA A 25 -25.57 21.51 13.07
CA ALA A 25 -24.14 21.69 12.94
C ALA A 25 -23.57 20.30 12.59
N ALA A 26 -22.92 20.20 11.45
CA ALA A 26 -22.12 19.02 11.14
C ALA A 26 -21.18 18.84 12.34
N THR A 27 -21.39 17.76 13.07
CA THR A 27 -20.47 17.34 14.14
C THR A 27 -19.15 17.10 13.43
N ALA A 28 -18.19 18.04 13.59
CA ALA A 28 -16.82 17.81 13.19
C ALA A 28 -16.40 16.53 13.91
N GLN A 29 -16.22 15.44 13.15
CA GLN A 29 -15.69 14.19 13.66
C GLN A 29 -14.37 14.52 14.36
N GLN A 30 -14.26 14.17 15.63
CA GLN A 30 -13.00 14.36 16.34
C GLN A 30 -11.94 13.53 15.60
N PRO A 31 -10.74 14.08 15.35
CA PRO A 31 -9.67 13.32 14.73
C PRO A 31 -9.49 12.04 15.54
N VAL A 32 -9.57 10.90 14.87
CA VAL A 32 -9.33 9.60 15.48
C VAL A 32 -7.94 9.66 16.07
N GLN A 33 -7.82 9.49 17.39
CA GLN A 33 -6.52 9.46 18.04
C GLN A 33 -5.84 8.13 17.68
N LEU A 34 -5.26 8.07 16.48
CA LEU A 34 -4.60 6.87 15.96
C LEU A 34 -3.39 6.47 16.81
N LEU A 35 -2.68 7.47 17.34
CA LEU A 35 -1.51 7.27 18.17
C LEU A 35 -1.96 7.13 19.64
N GLY A 36 -2.12 5.91 20.06
CA GLY A 36 -2.54 5.55 21.42
C GLY A 36 -1.51 4.65 22.13
N ALA A 37 -1.99 3.89 23.12
CA ALA A 37 -1.13 2.99 23.88
C ALA A 37 -0.57 1.79 23.08
N ASN A 38 -1.20 1.43 21.96
CA ASN A 38 -0.84 0.26 21.16
C ASN A 38 -0.07 0.68 19.91
N CYS A 39 1.24 0.77 20.03
CA CYS A 39 2.16 1.14 18.94
C CYS A 39 2.48 0.01 17.96
N THR A 40 2.11 -1.22 18.29
CA THR A 40 2.25 -2.38 17.41
C THR A 40 0.87 -2.95 17.12
N ALA A 41 0.56 -3.13 15.85
CA ALA A 41 -0.74 -3.64 15.42
C ALA A 41 -1.04 -5.01 16.04
N VAL A 42 -2.18 -5.10 16.69
CA VAL A 42 -2.75 -6.39 17.10
C VAL A 42 -3.76 -6.75 16.01
N THR A 43 -3.52 -7.84 15.30
CA THR A 43 -4.33 -8.24 14.13
C THR A 43 -5.81 -8.44 14.46
N ASP A 44 -6.13 -8.70 15.72
CA ASP A 44 -7.51 -8.85 16.21
C ASP A 44 -8.13 -7.50 16.66
N GLN A 45 -7.35 -6.43 16.67
CA GLN A 45 -7.79 -5.08 17.03
C GLN A 45 -7.29 -4.06 16.00
N PRO A 46 -7.75 -4.16 14.74
CA PRO A 46 -7.37 -3.21 13.71
C PRO A 46 -7.97 -1.83 14.01
N VAL A 47 -7.36 -0.80 13.42
CA VAL A 47 -7.89 0.56 13.46
C VAL A 47 -9.07 0.67 12.50
N SER A 48 -10.17 1.27 12.93
CA SER A 48 -11.30 1.58 12.05
C SER A 48 -11.01 2.84 11.23
N GLU A 49 -11.26 2.75 9.95
CA GLU A 49 -11.35 3.91 9.08
C GLU A 49 -12.78 4.44 9.15
N PRO A 50 -12.99 5.71 9.59
CA PRO A 50 -14.31 6.16 10.01
C PRO A 50 -15.34 6.33 8.90
N ASP A 51 -14.89 6.59 7.65
CA ASP A 51 -15.79 6.98 6.57
C ASP A 51 -16.35 5.79 5.77
N THR A 52 -15.69 4.63 5.84
CA THR A 52 -16.07 3.44 5.04
C THR A 52 -16.38 2.20 5.88
N ASP A 53 -16.37 2.29 7.21
CA ASP A 53 -16.49 1.15 8.14
C ASP A 53 -15.45 0.03 7.88
N ARG A 54 -14.35 0.36 7.19
CA ARG A 54 -13.26 -0.56 6.91
C ARG A 54 -12.16 -0.43 7.93
N THR A 55 -11.23 -1.38 7.91
CA THR A 55 -10.17 -1.43 8.91
C THR A 55 -8.79 -1.56 8.27
N PHE A 56 -7.77 -1.11 8.99
CA PHE A 56 -6.37 -1.32 8.65
C PHE A 56 -5.57 -1.62 9.91
N VAL A 57 -4.43 -2.28 9.78
CA VAL A 57 -3.49 -2.43 10.89
C VAL A 57 -2.47 -1.29 10.82
N LEU A 58 -2.11 -0.75 11.97
CA LEU A 58 -1.19 0.38 12.08
C LEU A 58 -0.08 0.04 13.06
N ASP A 59 1.16 0.17 12.60
CA ASP A 59 2.37 0.03 13.40
C ASP A 59 3.16 1.34 13.37
N TYR A 60 3.65 1.80 14.51
CA TYR A 60 4.45 3.04 14.63
C TYR A 60 5.43 2.92 15.79
N PRO A 61 6.48 3.78 15.88
CA PRO A 61 7.43 3.74 16.98
C PRO A 61 6.75 3.95 18.32
N CYS A 62 7.02 3.06 19.31
CA CYS A 62 6.33 3.11 20.60
C CYS A 62 6.70 4.35 21.43
N ASP A 63 7.81 4.97 21.13
CA ASP A 63 8.30 6.19 21.76
C ASP A 63 8.12 7.44 20.88
N LEU A 64 7.30 7.34 19.82
CA LEU A 64 7.05 8.43 18.87
C LEU A 64 6.53 9.67 19.60
N LYS A 65 7.20 10.80 19.36
CA LYS A 65 6.84 12.09 19.96
C LYS A 65 6.07 12.95 18.97
N PRO A 66 5.18 13.82 19.45
CA PRO A 66 4.56 14.83 18.61
C PRO A 66 5.62 15.69 17.91
N GLY A 67 5.47 15.90 16.61
CA GLY A 67 6.39 16.70 15.79
C GLY A 67 7.70 15.98 15.39
N GLU A 68 7.77 14.68 15.57
CA GLU A 68 8.90 13.89 15.14
C GLU A 68 8.75 13.41 13.70
N ASP A 69 9.84 13.52 12.92
CA ASP A 69 9.86 13.10 11.53
C ASP A 69 9.75 11.57 11.40
N VAL A 70 8.87 11.13 10.49
CA VAL A 70 8.62 9.72 10.20
C VAL A 70 8.65 9.42 8.72
N THR A 71 8.92 8.17 8.38
CA THR A 71 8.64 7.62 7.04
C THR A 71 7.34 6.82 7.10
N VAL A 72 6.37 7.19 6.27
CA VAL A 72 5.08 6.49 6.19
C VAL A 72 5.12 5.45 5.07
N ILE A 73 4.59 4.26 5.33
CA ILE A 73 4.46 3.18 4.36
C ILE A 73 3.01 2.72 4.29
N LEU A 74 2.38 2.82 3.12
CA LEU A 74 1.10 2.19 2.81
C LEU A 74 1.37 0.83 2.18
N ASN A 75 1.11 -0.27 2.91
CA ASN A 75 1.54 -1.63 2.57
C ASN A 75 0.38 -2.49 2.07
N LEU A 76 0.18 -2.58 0.74
CA LEU A 76 -0.98 -3.21 0.11
C LEU A 76 -0.78 -4.71 -0.11
N HIS A 77 -1.77 -5.52 0.30
CA HIS A 77 -1.74 -6.97 0.12
C HIS A 77 -2.00 -7.40 -1.34
N GLY A 78 -1.58 -8.61 -1.68
CA GLY A 78 -1.81 -9.24 -2.97
C GLY A 78 -3.26 -9.74 -3.15
N GLY A 79 -3.62 -10.06 -4.39
CA GLY A 79 -4.93 -10.61 -4.72
C GLY A 79 -5.18 -11.96 -4.05
N GLY A 80 -6.36 -12.11 -3.44
CA GLY A 80 -6.75 -13.30 -2.69
C GLY A 80 -6.20 -13.33 -1.26
N SER A 81 -5.45 -12.30 -0.82
CA SER A 81 -4.82 -12.20 0.49
C SER A 81 -5.51 -11.17 1.40
N SER A 82 -4.85 -10.79 2.48
CA SER A 82 -5.33 -9.77 3.43
C SER A 82 -4.15 -9.10 4.15
N GLU A 83 -4.45 -8.10 4.96
CA GLU A 83 -3.52 -7.39 5.84
C GLU A 83 -2.75 -8.33 6.78
N ARG A 84 -3.40 -9.41 7.25
CA ARG A 84 -2.82 -10.41 8.16
C ARG A 84 -1.63 -11.13 7.55
N TYR A 85 -1.65 -11.32 6.23
CA TYR A 85 -0.56 -11.97 5.51
C TYR A 85 0.44 -10.95 4.94
N GLN A 86 -0.03 -9.77 4.53
CA GLN A 86 0.85 -8.73 3.99
C GLN A 86 1.80 -8.18 5.05
N ARG A 87 1.31 -7.92 6.25
CA ARG A 87 2.12 -7.41 7.35
C ARG A 87 3.34 -8.31 7.65
N PRO A 88 3.22 -9.65 7.79
CA PRO A 88 4.38 -10.53 7.97
C PRO A 88 5.12 -10.88 6.67
N TYR A 89 4.52 -10.67 5.48
CA TYR A 89 5.21 -10.87 4.20
C TYR A 89 6.29 -9.82 3.97
N PHE A 90 5.96 -8.56 4.24
CA PHE A 90 6.91 -7.45 4.28
C PHE A 90 6.88 -6.84 5.68
N PRO A 91 7.65 -7.42 6.63
CA PRO A 91 7.59 -7.05 8.05
C PRO A 91 8.34 -5.74 8.36
N ALA A 92 8.06 -4.66 7.62
CA ALA A 92 8.65 -3.33 7.85
C ALA A 92 8.43 -2.84 9.29
N TRP A 93 7.32 -3.24 9.92
CA TRP A 93 6.99 -2.90 11.30
C TRP A 93 8.03 -3.36 12.33
N GLU A 94 8.82 -4.38 12.05
CA GLU A 94 9.91 -4.86 12.93
C GLU A 94 11.05 -3.84 13.02
N PHE A 95 11.15 -2.96 12.05
CA PHE A 95 12.18 -1.92 11.96
C PHE A 95 11.66 -0.51 12.29
N LYS A 96 10.42 -0.38 12.74
CA LYS A 96 9.76 0.91 12.98
C LYS A 96 10.49 1.81 13.98
N GLU A 97 11.06 1.23 15.02
CA GLU A 97 11.83 2.00 16.03
C GLU A 97 13.12 2.55 15.42
N LYS A 98 13.86 1.71 14.68
CA LYS A 98 15.16 2.07 14.13
C LYS A 98 15.06 3.13 13.04
N TYR A 99 14.09 3.00 12.16
CA TYR A 99 13.94 3.86 10.98
C TYR A 99 12.80 4.86 11.09
N ARG A 100 12.15 4.96 12.24
CA ARG A 100 11.01 5.84 12.51
C ARG A 100 9.90 5.64 11.48
N LEU A 101 9.43 4.40 11.33
CA LEU A 101 8.41 4.02 10.36
C LEU A 101 7.01 4.05 10.97
N VAL A 102 6.07 4.58 10.21
CA VAL A 102 4.63 4.40 10.43
C VAL A 102 4.10 3.55 9.29
N VAL A 103 3.68 2.32 9.60
CA VAL A 103 3.27 1.35 8.58
C VAL A 103 1.77 1.10 8.68
N ALA A 104 1.02 1.53 7.67
CA ALA A 104 -0.39 1.23 7.52
C ALA A 104 -0.56 0.07 6.55
N THR A 105 -1.22 -1.00 6.99
CA THR A 105 -1.53 -2.16 6.16
C THR A 105 -3.05 -2.31 6.04
N PRO A 106 -3.65 -1.77 4.94
CA PRO A 106 -5.08 -1.75 4.75
C PRO A 106 -5.68 -3.12 4.45
N HIS A 107 -6.96 -3.27 4.78
CA HIS A 107 -7.75 -4.47 4.48
C HIS A 107 -8.72 -4.22 3.31
N SER A 108 -8.66 -5.08 2.27
CA SER A 108 -9.72 -5.16 1.26
C SER A 108 -10.66 -6.33 1.58
N PRO A 109 -11.93 -6.08 1.92
CA PRO A 109 -12.91 -7.14 2.22
C PRO A 109 -13.10 -8.12 1.07
N ALA A 110 -12.98 -7.63 -0.18
CA ALA A 110 -13.04 -8.47 -1.37
C ALA A 110 -11.75 -9.27 -1.61
N ARG A 111 -10.73 -9.10 -0.76
CA ARG A 111 -9.38 -9.66 -0.92
C ARG A 111 -8.74 -9.31 -2.27
N ARG A 112 -9.14 -8.17 -2.83
CA ARG A 112 -8.68 -7.62 -4.11
C ARG A 112 -8.86 -6.13 -4.12
N TRP A 113 -7.91 -5.43 -4.72
CA TRP A 113 -7.96 -3.98 -4.89
C TRP A 113 -8.63 -3.63 -6.22
N ARG A 114 -9.52 -2.65 -6.18
CA ARG A 114 -10.23 -2.09 -7.34
C ARG A 114 -10.27 -0.57 -7.22
N GLU A 115 -10.74 0.11 -8.26
CA GLU A 115 -10.90 1.58 -8.23
C GLU A 115 -11.88 2.06 -7.15
N GLU A 116 -12.89 1.25 -6.83
CA GLU A 116 -13.85 1.51 -5.75
C GLU A 116 -13.19 1.53 -4.34
N ASP A 117 -11.97 1.00 -4.21
CA ASP A 117 -11.19 1.01 -2.97
C ASP A 117 -10.36 2.30 -2.80
N ASP A 118 -10.22 3.11 -3.85
CA ASP A 118 -9.27 4.24 -3.85
C ASP A 118 -9.65 5.27 -2.78
N GLN A 119 -10.93 5.58 -2.60
CA GLN A 119 -11.37 6.50 -1.56
C GLN A 119 -10.99 6.01 -0.16
N TYR A 120 -11.11 4.71 0.11
CA TYR A 120 -10.67 4.15 1.37
C TYR A 120 -9.16 4.28 1.57
N LEU A 121 -8.36 4.07 0.52
CA LEU A 121 -6.90 4.28 0.61
C LEU A 121 -6.55 5.74 0.88
N HIS A 122 -7.28 6.70 0.25
CA HIS A 122 -7.13 8.13 0.53
C HIS A 122 -7.44 8.44 2.01
N ASN A 123 -8.53 7.89 2.54
CA ASN A 123 -8.95 8.11 3.92
C ASN A 123 -7.92 7.55 4.91
N VAL A 124 -7.35 6.35 4.66
CA VAL A 124 -6.27 5.78 5.48
C VAL A 124 -5.05 6.69 5.49
N VAL A 125 -4.62 7.19 4.33
CA VAL A 125 -3.47 8.11 4.24
C VAL A 125 -3.76 9.42 4.98
N ASN A 126 -4.92 10.03 4.76
CA ASN A 126 -5.30 11.26 5.47
C ASN A 126 -5.34 11.07 6.99
N ALA A 127 -5.88 9.94 7.45
CA ALA A 127 -5.92 9.62 8.87
C ALA A 127 -4.52 9.48 9.48
N VAL A 128 -3.60 8.78 8.78
CA VAL A 128 -2.21 8.62 9.22
C VAL A 128 -1.47 9.95 9.21
N PHE A 129 -1.55 10.72 8.11
CA PHE A 129 -0.91 12.03 8.00
C PHE A 129 -1.43 13.00 9.04
N GLY A 130 -2.76 13.03 9.27
CA GLY A 130 -3.35 13.84 10.32
C GLY A 130 -2.90 13.47 11.73
N ALA A 131 -2.59 12.18 11.98
CA ALA A 131 -2.15 11.69 13.28
C ALA A 131 -0.68 12.03 13.59
N VAL A 132 0.20 11.96 12.59
CA VAL A 132 1.63 12.27 12.76
C VAL A 132 1.93 13.74 12.52
N GLY A 133 1.03 14.46 11.82
CA GLY A 133 1.26 15.79 11.26
C GLY A 133 1.89 15.69 9.87
N GLU A 134 1.24 16.27 8.87
CA GLU A 134 1.69 16.19 7.47
C GLU A 134 3.12 16.72 7.29
N ASP A 135 3.47 17.81 7.97
CA ASP A 135 4.81 18.41 7.96
C ASP A 135 5.90 17.51 8.56
N ASN A 136 5.53 16.47 9.31
CA ASN A 136 6.45 15.51 9.91
C ASN A 136 6.61 14.23 9.06
N VAL A 137 5.91 14.13 7.93
CA VAL A 137 6.10 13.03 6.98
C VAL A 137 7.32 13.33 6.12
N ARG A 138 8.48 12.82 6.53
CA ARG A 138 9.74 12.98 5.80
C ARG A 138 9.72 12.30 4.43
N ALA A 139 9.09 11.14 4.35
CA ALA A 139 8.90 10.39 3.12
C ALA A 139 7.64 9.52 3.20
N PHE A 140 6.95 9.38 2.09
CA PHE A 140 5.79 8.50 1.95
C PHE A 140 6.00 7.50 0.82
N TRP A 141 5.87 6.21 1.16
CA TRP A 141 6.05 5.10 0.24
C TRP A 141 4.77 4.30 0.04
N LEU A 142 4.41 4.08 -1.22
CA LEU A 142 3.49 3.01 -1.57
C LEU A 142 4.27 1.70 -1.65
N ALA A 143 3.85 0.68 -0.93
CA ALA A 143 4.40 -0.67 -1.02
C ALA A 143 3.28 -1.65 -1.33
N GLY A 144 3.55 -2.68 -2.14
CA GLY A 144 2.51 -3.65 -2.41
C GLY A 144 3.02 -4.93 -3.04
N HIS A 145 2.45 -6.05 -2.59
CA HIS A 145 2.73 -7.36 -3.12
C HIS A 145 1.78 -7.71 -4.28
N SER A 146 2.31 -8.24 -5.37
CA SER A 146 1.50 -8.78 -6.47
C SER A 146 0.45 -7.77 -6.97
N GLN A 147 -0.84 -8.04 -6.78
CA GLN A 147 -1.91 -7.11 -7.12
C GLN A 147 -1.81 -5.79 -6.32
N GLY A 148 -1.35 -5.82 -5.06
CA GLY A 148 -1.09 -4.61 -4.29
C GLY A 148 -0.02 -3.73 -4.96
N GLY A 149 1.03 -4.33 -5.52
CA GLY A 149 2.01 -3.62 -6.33
C GLY A 149 1.43 -3.04 -7.63
N ALA A 150 0.59 -3.82 -8.34
CA ALA A 150 -0.13 -3.31 -9.51
C ALA A 150 -1.07 -2.15 -9.17
N THR A 151 -1.72 -2.20 -7.99
CA THR A 151 -2.56 -1.12 -7.48
C THR A 151 -1.74 0.11 -7.14
N SER A 152 -0.63 -0.03 -6.42
CA SER A 152 0.29 1.06 -6.13
C SER A 152 0.79 1.75 -7.40
N ARG A 153 1.15 0.97 -8.44
CA ARG A 153 1.51 1.51 -9.77
C ARG A 153 0.36 2.32 -10.39
N ARG A 154 -0.88 1.87 -10.25
CA ARG A 154 -2.05 2.55 -10.82
C ARG A 154 -2.34 3.87 -10.13
N ILE A 155 -2.18 3.92 -8.80
CA ILE A 155 -2.56 5.09 -8.00
C ILE A 155 -1.45 6.12 -7.81
N VAL A 156 -0.18 5.74 -7.95
CA VAL A 156 0.99 6.59 -7.60
C VAL A 156 0.97 7.99 -8.24
N CYS A 157 0.45 8.12 -9.47
CA CYS A 157 0.32 9.38 -10.19
C CYS A 157 -1.13 9.86 -10.33
N THR A 158 -2.03 9.46 -9.45
CA THR A 158 -3.35 10.09 -9.37
C THR A 158 -3.24 11.42 -8.62
N GLU A 159 -4.18 12.33 -8.88
CA GLU A 159 -4.24 13.67 -8.27
C GLU A 159 -4.04 13.65 -6.74
N PHE A 160 -4.54 12.62 -6.06
CA PHE A 160 -4.37 12.50 -4.62
C PHE A 160 -2.94 12.12 -4.19
N PHE A 161 -2.26 11.27 -4.97
CA PHE A 161 -0.99 10.66 -4.57
C PHE A 161 0.24 11.34 -5.18
N GLU A 162 0.13 11.98 -6.35
CA GLU A 162 1.29 12.44 -7.14
C GLU A 162 2.21 13.42 -6.42
N ASP A 163 1.63 14.29 -5.57
CA ASP A 163 2.39 15.28 -4.79
C ASP A 163 2.80 14.77 -3.39
N LYS A 164 2.36 13.58 -3.00
CA LYS A 164 2.62 13.01 -1.67
C LYS A 164 3.64 11.89 -1.68
N VAL A 165 3.69 11.13 -2.79
CA VAL A 165 4.46 9.88 -2.83
C VAL A 165 5.91 10.13 -3.22
N ASP A 166 6.83 9.81 -2.32
CA ASP A 166 8.28 9.86 -2.57
C ASP A 166 8.80 8.59 -3.24
N GLY A 167 8.13 7.45 -3.00
CA GLY A 167 8.59 6.21 -3.57
C GLY A 167 7.53 5.11 -3.70
N PHE A 168 7.82 4.18 -4.60
CA PHE A 168 7.03 2.99 -4.85
C PHE A 168 7.89 1.73 -4.72
N LEU A 169 7.56 0.87 -3.74
CA LEU A 169 8.12 -0.46 -3.57
C LEU A 169 7.20 -1.50 -4.18
N SER A 170 7.62 -2.10 -5.29
CA SER A 170 6.92 -3.21 -5.94
C SER A 170 7.47 -4.55 -5.46
N LEU A 171 6.68 -5.29 -4.72
CA LEU A 171 6.98 -6.64 -4.24
C LEU A 171 6.29 -7.63 -5.16
N SER A 172 7.02 -8.20 -6.13
CA SER A 172 6.45 -9.12 -7.14
C SER A 172 5.25 -8.55 -7.93
N GLY A 173 5.05 -7.23 -7.90
CA GLY A 173 3.92 -6.53 -8.53
C GLY A 173 4.19 -6.02 -9.93
N GLY A 174 5.38 -6.21 -10.45
CA GLY A 174 5.87 -5.75 -11.74
C GLY A 174 6.92 -4.66 -11.61
N ARG A 175 7.95 -4.74 -12.46
CA ARG A 175 9.02 -3.74 -12.54
C ARG A 175 8.58 -2.55 -13.38
N LEU A 176 8.94 -1.36 -12.95
CA LEU A 176 8.90 -0.15 -13.77
C LEU A 176 10.28 0.09 -14.40
N GLY A 177 10.32 0.91 -15.43
CA GLY A 177 11.58 1.22 -16.08
C GLY A 177 12.08 0.13 -17.03
N GLY A 178 11.17 -0.68 -17.56
CA GLY A 178 11.44 -1.85 -18.39
C GLY A 178 11.07 -3.15 -17.65
N ALA A 179 10.04 -3.83 -18.14
CA ALA A 179 9.52 -5.03 -17.50
C ALA A 179 10.53 -6.19 -17.56
N ALA A 180 10.72 -6.88 -16.44
CA ALA A 180 11.45 -8.15 -16.42
C ALA A 180 10.58 -9.26 -17.05
N PRO A 181 11.13 -10.08 -17.97
CA PRO A 181 10.43 -11.24 -18.50
C PRO A 181 10.07 -12.23 -17.40
N ARG A 182 8.84 -12.70 -17.38
CA ARG A 182 8.37 -13.63 -16.35
C ARG A 182 8.63 -15.07 -16.73
N SER A 183 8.90 -15.91 -15.71
CA SER A 183 8.99 -17.35 -15.88
C SER A 183 7.64 -17.95 -16.26
N PRO A 184 7.59 -19.03 -17.04
CA PRO A 184 6.35 -19.63 -17.53
C PRO A 184 5.35 -20.07 -16.46
N GLY A 185 5.76 -20.28 -15.23
CA GLY A 185 4.87 -20.63 -14.11
C GLY A 185 4.42 -19.46 -13.23
N ALA A 186 4.97 -18.27 -13.44
CA ALA A 186 4.69 -17.08 -12.61
C ALA A 186 3.31 -16.43 -12.88
N GLY A 187 2.50 -17.03 -13.74
CA GLY A 187 1.12 -16.64 -13.96
C GLY A 187 0.22 -17.03 -12.78
N ARG A 188 -0.86 -16.27 -12.60
CA ARG A 188 -1.89 -16.53 -11.61
C ARG A 188 -2.24 -18.03 -11.56
N PRO A 189 -2.36 -18.67 -10.35
CA PRO A 189 -2.87 -20.02 -10.28
C PRO A 189 -4.23 -20.04 -10.97
N THR A 190 -4.36 -20.85 -12.00
CA THR A 190 -5.67 -21.23 -12.50
C THR A 190 -6.40 -21.86 -11.33
N GLN A 191 -7.59 -21.37 -10.99
CA GLN A 191 -8.44 -21.95 -9.97
C GLN A 191 -8.73 -23.42 -10.35
N ALA A 192 -7.83 -24.31 -10.01
CA ALA A 192 -8.08 -25.72 -10.02
C ALA A 192 -8.77 -26.05 -8.70
N ASN A 193 -10.07 -25.74 -8.59
CA ASN A 193 -11.03 -26.37 -7.69
C ASN A 193 -12.41 -25.70 -7.86
N ALA A 194 -12.90 -25.68 -9.10
CA ALA A 194 -14.33 -25.70 -9.33
C ALA A 194 -14.61 -27.05 -10.00
N ALA A 195 -15.44 -27.89 -9.36
CA ALA A 195 -15.91 -29.14 -9.94
C ALA A 195 -16.47 -28.89 -11.35
N PRO A 196 -16.27 -29.81 -12.30
CA PRO A 196 -16.69 -29.60 -13.68
C PRO A 196 -18.22 -29.62 -13.77
N ALA A 197 -18.82 -28.43 -13.88
CA ALA A 197 -20.11 -28.32 -14.49
C ALA A 197 -19.89 -28.44 -15.99
N ALA A 198 -20.42 -29.49 -16.60
CA ALA A 198 -20.38 -29.73 -18.02
C ALA A 198 -21.02 -28.55 -18.76
N ALA A 199 -20.21 -27.80 -19.52
CA ALA A 199 -20.69 -26.76 -20.43
C ALA A 199 -20.43 -27.19 -21.87
N PRO A 200 -21.31 -26.83 -22.82
CA PRO A 200 -21.21 -27.23 -24.22
C PRO A 200 -20.01 -26.57 -24.90
N ALA A 201 -19.40 -27.31 -25.80
CA ALA A 201 -18.27 -26.89 -26.61
C ALA A 201 -18.59 -25.61 -27.39
N THR A 202 -17.95 -24.52 -27.03
CA THR A 202 -17.91 -23.28 -27.80
C THR A 202 -16.53 -23.11 -28.41
N THR A 203 -16.54 -22.77 -29.70
CA THR A 203 -15.42 -22.49 -30.60
C THR A 203 -14.23 -21.81 -29.91
N ALA A 204 -13.05 -22.38 -30.12
CA ALA A 204 -11.77 -21.85 -29.65
C ALA A 204 -11.58 -20.39 -30.10
N ALA A 205 -11.65 -19.47 -29.17
CA ALA A 205 -11.22 -18.09 -29.37
C ALA A 205 -9.68 -18.10 -29.52
N THR A 206 -9.18 -17.51 -30.57
CA THR A 206 -7.75 -17.23 -30.77
C THR A 206 -7.20 -16.54 -29.52
N PRO A 207 -6.06 -16.97 -28.96
CA PRO A 207 -5.45 -16.28 -27.81
C PRO A 207 -5.21 -14.81 -28.21
N ALA A 208 -5.77 -13.89 -27.44
CA ALA A 208 -5.48 -12.47 -27.62
C ALA A 208 -3.95 -12.27 -27.47
N ALA A 209 -3.34 -11.51 -28.39
CA ALA A 209 -1.95 -11.13 -28.30
C ALA A 209 -1.70 -10.51 -26.90
N PRO A 210 -0.53 -10.77 -26.28
CA PRO A 210 -0.20 -10.17 -24.99
C PRO A 210 -0.34 -8.66 -25.11
N ALA A 211 -1.11 -8.07 -24.19
CA ALA A 211 -1.26 -6.61 -24.14
C ALA A 211 0.13 -5.97 -24.00
N ALA A 212 0.36 -4.90 -24.77
CA ALA A 212 1.59 -4.13 -24.63
C ALA A 212 1.78 -3.74 -23.16
N PRO A 213 3.02 -3.77 -22.63
CA PRO A 213 3.28 -3.36 -21.26
C PRO A 213 2.73 -1.94 -21.06
N ALA A 214 1.97 -1.75 -19.98
CA ALA A 214 1.45 -0.43 -19.63
C ALA A 214 2.63 0.55 -19.48
N ALA A 215 2.47 1.76 -20.00
CA ALA A 215 3.49 2.82 -19.84
C ALA A 215 3.82 3.04 -18.36
N ASP A 216 5.04 3.46 -18.09
CA ASP A 216 5.44 3.86 -16.74
C ASP A 216 4.66 5.10 -16.30
N PRO A 217 4.32 5.22 -15.00
CA PRO A 217 3.70 6.41 -14.45
C PRO A 217 4.52 7.68 -14.72
N ALA A 218 3.84 8.81 -14.97
CA ALA A 218 4.51 10.03 -15.45
C ALA A 218 5.07 10.90 -14.32
N CYS A 219 4.50 10.85 -13.11
CA CYS A 219 4.93 11.65 -11.96
C CYS A 219 6.32 11.22 -11.43
N ASP A 220 6.84 11.94 -10.46
CA ASP A 220 8.20 11.75 -9.94
C ASP A 220 8.20 11.00 -8.61
N PHE A 221 8.84 9.84 -8.58
CA PHE A 221 9.00 9.01 -7.37
C PHE A 221 10.22 8.09 -7.49
N SER A 222 10.74 7.64 -6.35
CA SER A 222 11.72 6.58 -6.26
C SER A 222 11.09 5.22 -6.55
N HIS A 223 11.84 4.26 -7.08
CA HIS A 223 11.30 2.92 -7.35
C HIS A 223 12.24 1.82 -6.91
N ILE A 224 11.74 0.94 -6.05
CA ILE A 224 12.41 -0.30 -5.67
C ILE A 224 11.55 -1.47 -6.14
N TYR A 225 12.15 -2.38 -6.89
CA TYR A 225 11.53 -3.61 -7.33
C TYR A 225 12.14 -4.82 -6.62
N ALA A 226 11.36 -5.55 -5.85
CA ALA A 226 11.79 -6.78 -5.21
C ALA A 226 11.01 -7.98 -5.75
N ILE A 227 11.73 -9.04 -6.15
CA ILE A 227 11.18 -10.20 -6.88
C ILE A 227 11.88 -11.48 -6.48
N GLY A 228 11.16 -12.61 -6.51
CA GLY A 228 11.77 -13.93 -6.43
C GLY A 228 12.42 -14.36 -7.75
N GLU A 229 13.60 -14.99 -7.67
CA GLU A 229 14.32 -15.48 -8.86
C GLU A 229 13.45 -16.37 -9.73
N TYR A 230 12.61 -17.20 -9.14
CA TYR A 230 11.76 -18.14 -9.89
C TYR A 230 10.60 -17.47 -10.63
N GLU A 231 10.36 -16.18 -10.40
CA GLU A 231 9.31 -15.43 -11.07
C GLU A 231 9.74 -14.79 -12.39
N ILE A 232 11.04 -14.66 -12.61
CA ILE A 232 11.61 -14.00 -13.79
C ILE A 232 12.62 -14.91 -14.49
N THR A 233 12.80 -14.71 -15.79
CA THR A 233 13.86 -15.38 -16.56
C THR A 233 15.13 -14.56 -16.62
N GLU A 234 14.98 -13.22 -16.58
CA GLU A 234 16.09 -12.28 -16.71
C GLU A 234 15.70 -10.95 -16.06
N LEU A 235 16.66 -10.26 -15.44
CA LEU A 235 16.52 -8.90 -14.97
C LEU A 235 17.18 -7.96 -16.00
N PRO A 236 16.43 -7.02 -16.63
CA PRO A 236 17.01 -6.07 -17.57
C PRO A 236 18.12 -5.23 -16.95
N ASP A 237 19.20 -4.99 -17.70
CA ASP A 237 20.33 -4.16 -17.27
C ASP A 237 20.04 -2.67 -17.31
N SER A 238 18.96 -2.26 -17.96
CA SER A 238 18.57 -0.87 -18.13
C SER A 238 17.25 -0.58 -17.43
N SER A 239 17.01 0.71 -17.14
CA SER A 239 15.76 1.21 -16.59
C SER A 239 15.43 2.56 -17.22
N THR A 240 14.22 2.71 -17.78
CA THR A 240 13.71 3.99 -18.29
C THR A 240 13.55 5.01 -17.15
N LEU A 241 13.27 4.56 -15.92
CA LEU A 241 13.25 5.43 -14.75
C LEU A 241 14.65 5.93 -14.40
N ALA A 242 15.66 5.06 -14.44
CA ALA A 242 17.05 5.50 -14.23
C ALA A 242 17.49 6.52 -15.30
N MET A 243 17.09 6.33 -16.54
CA MET A 243 17.33 7.33 -17.59
C MET A 243 16.56 8.64 -17.35
N LYS A 244 15.28 8.56 -16.94
CA LYS A 244 14.46 9.75 -16.58
C LYS A 244 15.15 10.59 -15.51
N TYR A 245 15.70 9.96 -14.49
CA TYR A 245 16.38 10.63 -13.38
C TYR A 245 17.89 10.79 -13.57
N GLN A 246 18.40 10.53 -14.76
CA GLN A 246 19.82 10.74 -15.10
C GLN A 246 20.77 10.00 -14.14
N CYS A 247 20.36 8.82 -13.68
CA CYS A 247 21.18 8.00 -12.81
C CYS A 247 22.42 7.47 -13.58
N ASP A 248 23.45 7.14 -12.84
CA ASP A 248 24.59 6.41 -13.40
C ASP A 248 24.22 4.97 -13.77
N ALA A 249 25.14 4.30 -14.47
CA ALA A 249 24.97 2.90 -14.85
C ALA A 249 24.70 2.01 -13.64
N ARG A 250 23.86 0.99 -13.84
CA ARG A 250 23.53 0.01 -12.80
C ARG A 250 24.77 -0.62 -12.18
N VAL A 251 24.83 -0.67 -10.86
CA VAL A 251 25.85 -1.38 -10.10
C VAL A 251 25.22 -2.52 -9.31
N ARG A 252 25.93 -3.64 -9.20
CA ARG A 252 25.58 -4.70 -8.26
C ARG A 252 26.28 -4.42 -6.94
N LEU A 253 25.49 -4.38 -5.88
CA LEU A 253 25.98 -4.27 -4.50
C LEU A 253 26.39 -5.64 -3.96
N GLU A 254 26.92 -5.69 -2.74
CA GLU A 254 27.15 -6.95 -2.05
C GLU A 254 25.85 -7.71 -1.83
N ASP A 255 25.91 -9.03 -1.95
CA ASP A 255 24.74 -9.88 -1.73
C ASP A 255 24.30 -9.80 -0.27
N VAL A 256 22.99 -9.65 -0.06
CA VAL A 256 22.41 -9.70 1.27
C VAL A 256 22.13 -11.16 1.61
N ILE A 257 22.86 -11.68 2.58
CA ILE A 257 22.73 -13.07 3.05
C ILE A 257 21.93 -13.05 4.34
N ASP A 258 20.81 -13.74 4.34
CA ASP A 258 19.94 -13.92 5.50
C ASP A 258 20.11 -15.33 6.08
N THR A 259 20.16 -15.42 7.39
CA THR A 259 20.21 -16.69 8.15
C THR A 259 18.85 -17.07 8.71
N GLU A 260 17.88 -16.17 8.64
CA GLU A 260 16.51 -16.36 9.08
C GLU A 260 15.56 -16.43 7.88
N ALA A 261 14.53 -17.25 8.02
CA ALA A 261 13.49 -17.34 7.01
C ALA A 261 12.49 -16.19 7.17
N GLY A 262 11.98 -15.71 6.03
CA GLY A 262 10.76 -14.90 6.03
C GLY A 262 9.54 -15.70 6.49
N ARG A 263 8.36 -15.07 6.47
CA ARG A 263 7.12 -15.73 6.89
C ARG A 263 6.29 -16.21 5.69
N THR A 264 5.46 -17.22 5.90
CA THR A 264 4.54 -17.69 4.86
C THR A 264 3.49 -16.60 4.58
N TYR A 265 3.28 -16.28 3.31
CA TYR A 265 2.34 -15.26 2.91
C TYR A 265 0.87 -15.65 3.13
N ASP A 266 0.47 -16.79 2.58
CA ASP A 266 -0.88 -17.35 2.78
C ASP A 266 -0.78 -18.88 2.71
N SER A 267 -0.79 -19.52 3.85
CA SER A 267 -0.59 -20.98 3.95
C SER A 267 -1.81 -21.79 3.46
N GLY A 268 -2.97 -21.16 3.27
CA GLY A 268 -4.22 -21.88 3.03
C GLY A 268 -4.54 -22.15 1.56
N SER A 269 -4.16 -21.24 0.66
CA SER A 269 -4.64 -21.28 -0.73
C SER A 269 -3.62 -20.87 -1.78
N GLN A 270 -2.47 -20.35 -1.41
CA GLN A 270 -1.56 -19.70 -2.34
C GLN A 270 -0.19 -20.34 -2.48
N ASN A 271 0.07 -21.43 -1.81
CA ASN A 271 1.30 -22.17 -2.03
C ASN A 271 0.99 -23.53 -2.66
N PRO A 272 0.93 -23.63 -3.98
CA PRO A 272 0.73 -24.89 -4.68
C PRO A 272 1.96 -25.79 -4.67
N GLY A 273 3.08 -25.38 -4.03
CA GLY A 273 4.31 -26.15 -4.00
C GLY A 273 5.12 -26.09 -5.29
N THR A 274 4.82 -25.13 -6.19
CA THR A 274 5.66 -24.88 -7.35
C THR A 274 6.72 -23.82 -7.02
N ARG A 275 7.89 -23.91 -7.67
CA ARG A 275 9.01 -22.99 -7.42
C ARG A 275 8.64 -21.54 -7.73
N GLU A 276 7.94 -21.34 -8.84
CA GLU A 276 7.55 -20.01 -9.33
C GLU A 276 6.56 -19.35 -8.38
N TRP A 277 5.69 -20.15 -7.77
CA TRP A 277 4.69 -19.63 -6.84
C TRP A 277 5.25 -19.47 -5.43
N GLY A 278 6.04 -20.41 -4.98
CA GLY A 278 6.72 -20.37 -3.70
C GLY A 278 6.72 -21.73 -2.99
N LEU A 279 7.75 -21.90 -2.20
CA LEU A 279 7.94 -23.06 -1.33
C LEU A 279 7.73 -22.63 0.13
N LEU A 280 8.03 -23.52 1.06
CA LEU A 280 8.06 -23.15 2.48
C LEU A 280 9.16 -22.13 2.73
N PRO A 281 8.93 -21.12 3.58
CA PRO A 281 9.93 -20.11 3.91
C PRO A 281 11.23 -20.74 4.42
N ARG A 282 12.34 -20.21 3.96
CA ARG A 282 13.70 -20.61 4.32
C ARG A 282 14.62 -19.39 4.25
N PRO A 283 15.78 -19.42 4.91
CA PRO A 283 16.80 -18.40 4.71
C PRO A 283 17.12 -18.22 3.22
N GLY A 284 17.58 -17.06 2.85
CA GLY A 284 17.87 -16.74 1.45
C GLY A 284 18.99 -15.74 1.27
N THR A 285 19.30 -15.51 0.02
CA THR A 285 20.25 -14.49 -0.43
C THR A 285 19.53 -13.58 -1.41
N ALA A 286 19.76 -12.28 -1.34
CA ALA A 286 19.30 -11.36 -2.35
C ALA A 286 20.48 -10.70 -3.08
N GLN A 287 20.38 -10.64 -4.40
CA GLN A 287 21.21 -9.79 -5.24
C GLN A 287 20.56 -8.42 -5.32
N VAL A 288 21.33 -7.39 -4.99
CA VAL A 288 20.86 -6.01 -4.97
C VAL A 288 21.56 -5.24 -6.09
N TYR A 289 20.77 -4.55 -6.88
CA TYR A 289 21.22 -3.70 -7.97
C TYR A 289 20.68 -2.30 -7.76
N GLU A 290 21.52 -1.29 -7.88
CA GLU A 290 21.15 0.11 -7.73
C GLU A 290 21.65 0.92 -8.92
N TYR A 291 20.89 1.96 -9.30
CA TYR A 291 21.30 2.99 -10.23
C TYR A 291 21.71 4.21 -9.40
N PRO A 292 23.02 4.47 -9.18
CA PRO A 292 23.45 5.53 -8.27
C PRO A 292 23.32 6.92 -8.88
N ASN A 293 23.49 7.94 -8.05
CA ASN A 293 23.55 9.36 -8.42
C ASN A 293 22.35 9.87 -9.24
N CYS A 294 21.16 9.35 -8.97
CA CYS A 294 19.96 9.84 -9.60
C CYS A 294 19.64 11.30 -9.22
N ALA A 295 19.16 12.07 -10.18
CA ALA A 295 18.68 13.43 -9.92
C ALA A 295 17.63 13.48 -8.82
N ASN A 296 17.58 14.56 -8.06
CA ASN A 296 16.65 14.81 -6.96
C ASN A 296 16.72 13.75 -5.82
N GLY A 297 17.86 13.07 -5.68
CA GLY A 297 18.04 12.04 -4.66
C GLY A 297 17.17 10.78 -4.85
N ARG A 298 16.59 10.57 -6.03
CA ARG A 298 15.74 9.42 -6.30
C ARG A 298 16.49 8.10 -6.15
N VAL A 299 15.83 7.10 -5.59
CA VAL A 299 16.34 5.74 -5.46
C VAL A 299 15.70 4.86 -6.53
N ILE A 300 16.54 4.27 -7.39
CA ILE A 300 16.10 3.27 -8.38
C ILE A 300 16.91 2.00 -8.13
N ALA A 301 16.23 0.93 -7.73
CA ALA A 301 16.90 -0.31 -7.34
C ALA A 301 16.07 -1.55 -7.68
N ASP A 302 16.76 -2.66 -7.88
CA ASP A 302 16.19 -3.99 -8.08
C ASP A 302 16.77 -4.95 -7.04
N VAL A 303 15.92 -5.78 -6.42
CA VAL A 303 16.29 -6.79 -5.43
C VAL A 303 15.79 -8.15 -5.92
N VAL A 304 16.69 -9.05 -6.28
CA VAL A 304 16.35 -10.42 -6.73
C VAL A 304 16.64 -11.38 -5.59
N ARG A 305 15.58 -11.97 -5.04
CA ARG A 305 15.68 -12.95 -3.96
C ARG A 305 15.95 -14.34 -4.55
N MET A 306 17.15 -14.82 -4.34
CA MET A 306 17.63 -16.07 -4.92
C MET A 306 16.87 -17.27 -4.33
N ASP A 307 16.56 -18.23 -5.20
CA ASP A 307 15.78 -19.43 -4.83
C ASP A 307 14.37 -19.15 -4.26
N LYS A 308 13.79 -17.98 -4.52
CA LYS A 308 12.46 -17.60 -4.02
C LYS A 308 11.43 -17.49 -5.13
N GLY A 309 10.19 -17.78 -4.75
CA GLY A 309 9.00 -17.60 -5.57
C GLY A 309 8.10 -16.49 -5.03
N HIS A 310 6.91 -16.40 -5.62
CA HIS A 310 5.97 -15.28 -5.47
C HIS A 310 5.47 -15.02 -4.05
N THR A 311 5.26 -16.09 -3.25
CA THR A 311 4.56 -15.99 -1.94
C THR A 311 5.46 -16.25 -0.74
N GLU A 312 6.75 -16.38 -0.93
CA GLU A 312 7.69 -16.50 0.19
C GLU A 312 7.96 -15.11 0.79
N GLY A 313 7.56 -14.91 2.06
CA GLY A 313 7.76 -13.63 2.76
C GLY A 313 9.24 -13.23 2.82
N LEU A 314 9.49 -11.92 2.88
CA LEU A 314 10.85 -11.39 2.85
C LEU A 314 11.59 -11.73 4.15
N GLU A 315 12.86 -12.02 4.00
CA GLU A 315 13.80 -12.30 5.07
C GLU A 315 14.22 -11.01 5.79
N PRO A 316 14.52 -11.03 7.10
CA PRO A 316 14.72 -9.81 7.90
C PRO A 316 15.80 -8.85 7.37
N ARG A 317 16.97 -9.35 6.98
CA ARG A 317 18.07 -8.48 6.48
C ARG A 317 17.76 -7.91 5.09
N ILE A 318 17.01 -8.65 4.27
CA ILE A 318 16.53 -8.17 2.98
C ILE A 318 15.51 -7.05 3.19
N VAL A 319 14.58 -7.22 4.12
CA VAL A 319 13.63 -6.16 4.52
C VAL A 319 14.37 -4.92 5.01
N GLU A 320 15.34 -5.09 5.91
CA GLU A 320 16.11 -3.98 6.44
C GLU A 320 16.89 -3.24 5.35
N THR A 321 17.46 -3.96 4.39
CA THR A 321 18.15 -3.38 3.23
C THR A 321 17.21 -2.52 2.40
N ILE A 322 16.00 -3.02 2.10
CA ILE A 322 14.98 -2.26 1.36
C ILE A 322 14.58 -1.00 2.13
N ILE A 323 14.30 -1.12 3.44
CA ILE A 323 13.97 0.02 4.30
C ILE A 323 15.11 1.04 4.34
N GLY A 324 16.35 0.57 4.43
CA GLY A 324 17.52 1.44 4.37
C GLY A 324 17.63 2.25 3.08
N MET A 325 17.20 1.67 1.95
CA MET A 325 17.09 2.41 0.68
C MET A 325 15.92 3.42 0.71
N MET A 326 14.77 3.04 1.25
CA MET A 326 13.57 3.91 1.35
C MET A 326 13.82 5.15 2.25
N THR A 327 14.67 5.04 3.25
CA THR A 327 14.90 6.08 4.27
C THR A 327 16.14 6.93 4.03
N ARG A 328 16.86 6.72 2.94
CA ARG A 328 18.02 7.53 2.52
C ARG A 328 17.65 8.89 1.91
N GLN A 329 16.37 9.12 1.65
CA GLN A 329 15.85 10.34 1.02
C GLN A 329 15.75 11.51 1.99
#